data_5dfd9c04b6e858f1961aba04581f6d7d
#
_entry.id   5dfd9c04b6e858f1961aba04581f6d7d
#
_cell.length_a   1.000
_cell.length_b   1.000
_cell.length_c   1.000
_cell.angle_alpha   90.00
_cell.angle_beta   90.00
_cell.angle_gamma   90.00
#
_symmetry.space_group_name_H-M   'P 1'
#
loop_
_entity.id
_entity.type
_entity.pdbx_description
1 polymer ?
#
loop_
_entity_poly.entity_id
_entity_poly.type
_entity_poly.pdbx_seq_one_letter_code
_entity_poly.pdbx_strand_id
1 'polypeptide(L)'
;MPRDNRLYSGFVNHDYILTFSIADEANRARLVALCAGPWQGDEVTPDTWEVSNTLSPDQMERAILELMGDADRAAYYYLSDSKRMFRVLLG
;
A
#
# COMPACT_ATOMS: atom_id res chain seq x y z
N MET A 1 -9.01 7.47 23.51
CA MET A 1 -9.41 7.10 22.87
C MET A 1 -9.41 6.74 22.57
N PRO A 2 -9.18 6.65 22.62
CA PRO A 2 -9.18 6.27 21.82
C PRO A 2 -9.41 5.71 21.50
N ARG A 3 -9.15 5.62 21.33
CA ARG A 3 -9.66 5.06 20.73
C ARG A 3 -9.86 4.29 20.93
N ASP A 4 -9.69 4.07 21.20
CA ASP A 4 -10.05 3.22 21.02
C ASP A 4 -10.47 2.69 20.77
N ASN A 5 -10.29 2.54 20.46
CA ASN A 5 -10.75 1.94 19.97
C ASN A 5 -10.60 1.23 19.79
N ARG A 6 -9.92 1.18 19.69
CA ARG A 6 -9.75 0.21 19.29
C ARG A 6 -10.28 -0.83 19.79
N LEU A 7 -10.61 -1.12 20.16
CA LEU A 7 -11.29 -2.00 20.52
C LEU A 7 -11.91 -2.76 19.66
N TYR A 8 -11.84 -2.71 18.95
CA TYR A 8 -12.38 -3.37 18.17
C TYR A 8 -11.99 -3.74 17.16
N SER A 9 -11.62 -4.10 17.26
CA SER A 9 -11.76 -4.86 16.61
C SER A 9 -11.21 -5.21 15.34
N GLY A 10 -11.45 -5.33 14.32
CA GLY A 10 -10.91 -5.53 13.04
C GLY A 10 -10.13 -4.35 12.48
N PHE A 11 -9.87 -3.38 13.29
CA PHE A 11 -9.21 -2.16 12.86
C PHE A 11 -7.74 -2.16 13.24
N VAL A 12 -7.05 -3.21 12.80
CA VAL A 12 -5.61 -3.31 13.01
C VAL A 12 -4.91 -2.62 11.84
N ASN A 13 -4.00 -1.72 12.15
CA ASN A 13 -3.18 -1.09 11.13
C ASN A 13 -2.13 -2.06 10.63
N HIS A 14 -1.96 -2.08 9.32
CA HIS A 14 -0.93 -2.84 8.65
C HIS A 14 0.07 -1.86 8.02
N ASP A 15 1.35 -2.13 8.21
CA ASP A 15 2.40 -1.28 7.68
C ASP A 15 3.01 -1.93 6.46
N TYR A 16 3.22 -1.12 5.43
CA TYR A 16 3.81 -1.58 4.18
C TYR A 16 4.87 -0.61 3.72
N ILE A 17 5.90 -1.14 3.08
CA ILE A 17 6.77 -0.34 2.23
C ILE A 17 6.45 -0.75 0.81
N LEU A 18 5.98 0.21 0.01
CA LEU A 18 5.50 -0.04 -1.34
C LEU A 18 6.38 0.70 -2.33
N THR A 19 6.84 -0.02 -3.36
CA THR A 19 7.54 0.60 -4.49
C THR A 19 6.84 0.18 -5.77
N PHE A 20 6.85 1.05 -6.77
CA PHE A 20 6.13 0.76 -8.01
C PHE A 20 6.78 1.46 -9.20
N SER A 21 6.52 0.90 -10.37
CA SER A 21 6.92 1.47 -11.66
C SER A 21 5.72 1.36 -12.58
N ILE A 22 5.03 2.48 -12.78
CA ILE A 22 3.79 2.55 -13.55
C ILE A 22 3.98 3.58 -14.65
N ALA A 23 3.83 3.12 -15.91
CA ALA A 23 4.10 3.95 -17.08
C ALA A 23 3.00 4.98 -17.34
N ASP A 24 1.74 4.63 -17.07
CA ASP A 24 0.63 5.55 -17.30
C ASP A 24 0.60 6.63 -16.23
N GLU A 25 0.80 7.87 -16.64
CA GLU A 25 0.91 8.99 -15.70
C GLU A 25 -0.34 9.18 -14.85
N ALA A 26 -1.51 9.00 -15.43
CA ALA A 26 -2.75 9.16 -14.70
C ALA A 26 -2.91 8.09 -13.63
N ASN A 27 -2.59 6.85 -13.96
CA ASN A 27 -2.66 5.75 -13.00
C ASN A 27 -1.60 5.88 -11.92
N ARG A 28 -0.40 6.30 -12.31
CA ARG A 28 0.65 6.56 -11.35
C ARG A 28 0.21 7.64 -10.35
N ALA A 29 -0.37 8.72 -10.86
CA ALA A 29 -0.86 9.79 -10.00
C ALA A 29 -1.96 9.32 -9.05
N ARG A 30 -2.82 8.42 -9.51
CA ARG A 30 -3.85 7.83 -8.65
C ARG A 30 -3.26 7.02 -7.53
N LEU A 31 -2.23 6.22 -7.81
CA LEU A 31 -1.57 5.43 -6.78
C LEU A 31 -0.87 6.34 -5.77
N VAL A 32 -0.19 7.37 -6.25
CA VAL A 32 0.45 8.34 -5.36
C VAL A 32 -0.61 9.01 -4.47
N ALA A 33 -1.76 9.35 -5.02
CA ALA A 33 -2.84 9.96 -4.24
C ALA A 33 -3.36 9.03 -3.16
N LEU A 34 -3.47 7.73 -3.46
CA LEU A 34 -3.86 6.74 -2.44
C LEU A 34 -2.81 6.68 -1.34
N CYS A 35 -1.54 6.60 -1.71
CA CYS A 35 -0.45 6.54 -0.74
C CYS A 35 -0.44 7.76 0.17
N ALA A 36 -0.57 8.95 -0.39
CA ALA A 36 -0.47 10.20 0.37
C ALA A 36 -1.73 10.47 1.19
N GLY A 37 -2.88 10.00 0.76
CA GLY A 37 -4.16 10.28 1.39
C GLY A 37 -4.68 9.12 2.22
N PRO A 38 -5.58 8.30 1.64
CA PRO A 38 -6.24 7.25 2.43
C PRO A 38 -5.30 6.26 3.10
N TRP A 39 -4.14 6.02 2.50
CA TRP A 39 -3.18 5.06 3.04
C TRP A 39 -2.18 5.69 4.00
N GLN A 40 -2.33 6.98 4.29
CA GLN A 40 -1.55 7.68 5.32
C GLN A 40 -0.05 7.44 5.19
N GLY A 41 0.45 7.58 3.97
CA GLY A 41 1.84 7.26 3.67
C GLY A 41 2.77 8.44 3.71
N ASP A 42 4.04 8.12 3.86
CA ASP A 42 5.14 9.06 3.75
C ASP A 42 5.98 8.71 2.55
N GLU A 43 6.30 9.71 1.75
CA GLU A 43 7.12 9.51 0.57
C GLU A 43 8.57 9.25 0.97
N VAL A 44 9.12 8.13 0.49
CA VAL A 44 10.54 7.84 0.67
C VAL A 44 11.30 8.30 -0.58
N THR A 45 10.79 7.92 -1.75
CA THR A 45 11.19 8.46 -3.04
C THR A 45 9.90 8.65 -3.83
N PRO A 46 9.93 9.32 -4.99
CA PRO A 46 8.68 9.52 -5.74
C PRO A 46 7.88 8.25 -5.99
N ASP A 47 8.54 7.12 -6.11
CA ASP A 47 7.87 5.86 -6.41
C ASP A 47 7.97 4.84 -5.27
N THR A 48 8.37 5.27 -4.08
CA THR A 48 8.49 4.40 -2.92
C THR A 48 7.85 5.08 -1.72
N TRP A 49 6.90 4.41 -1.10
CA TRP A 49 6.09 4.99 -0.02
C TRP A 49 6.01 4.04 1.15
N GLU A 50 6.07 4.60 2.34
CA GLU A 50 5.79 3.87 3.56
C GLU A 50 4.34 4.19 3.93
N VAL A 51 3.48 3.18 3.94
CA VAL A 51 2.04 3.39 4.17
C VAL A 51 1.55 2.58 5.36
N SER A 52 0.53 3.08 6.02
CA SER A 52 -0.07 2.44 7.17
C SER A 52 -1.59 2.56 7.06
N ASN A 53 -2.27 1.42 6.99
CA ASN A 53 -3.73 1.44 6.82
C ASN A 53 -4.33 0.13 7.34
N THR A 54 -5.65 0.00 7.21
CA THR A 54 -6.36 -1.18 7.69
C THR A 54 -6.60 -2.23 6.61
N LEU A 55 -6.04 -2.03 5.42
CA LEU A 55 -6.22 -3.00 4.33
C LEU A 55 -5.32 -4.21 4.54
N SER A 56 -5.87 -5.39 4.28
CA SER A 56 -5.08 -6.61 4.26
C SER A 56 -4.17 -6.63 3.03
N PRO A 57 -3.14 -7.48 3.02
CA PRO A 57 -2.30 -7.62 1.82
C PRO A 57 -3.09 -7.91 0.55
N ASP A 58 -4.13 -8.75 0.63
CA ASP A 58 -4.96 -9.04 -0.54
C ASP A 58 -5.68 -7.80 -1.05
N GLN A 59 -6.19 -6.99 -0.15
CA GLN A 59 -6.86 -5.75 -0.52
C GLN A 59 -5.89 -4.73 -1.13
N MET A 60 -4.69 -4.64 -0.56
CA MET A 60 -3.64 -3.79 -1.10
C MET A 60 -3.26 -4.21 -2.51
N GLU A 61 -3.04 -5.52 -2.71
CA GLU A 61 -2.67 -6.03 -4.03
C GLU A 61 -3.73 -5.74 -5.07
N ARG A 62 -4.99 -5.93 -4.70
CA ARG A 62 -6.09 -5.68 -5.64
C ARG A 62 -6.14 -4.21 -6.06
N ALA A 63 -5.99 -3.32 -5.10
CA ALA A 63 -6.03 -1.89 -5.38
C ALA A 63 -4.87 -1.46 -6.28
N ILE A 64 -3.69 -2.00 -6.04
CA ILE A 64 -2.51 -1.67 -6.83
C ILE A 64 -2.63 -2.24 -8.25
N LEU A 65 -3.05 -3.51 -8.36
CA LEU A 65 -3.15 -4.17 -9.66
C LEU A 65 -4.16 -3.48 -10.56
N GLU A 66 -5.21 -2.89 -10.02
CA GLU A 66 -6.19 -2.15 -10.82
C GLU A 66 -5.57 -0.95 -11.55
N LEU A 67 -4.46 -0.46 -11.06
CA LEU A 67 -3.79 0.70 -11.63
C LEU A 67 -2.57 0.33 -12.47
N MET A 68 -2.29 -0.96 -12.61
CA MET A 68 -1.10 -1.42 -13.33
C MET A 68 -1.45 -1.89 -14.73
N GLY A 69 -0.61 -1.53 -15.69
CA GLY A 69 -0.67 -2.04 -17.06
C GLY A 69 0.26 -3.22 -17.25
N ASP A 70 0.28 -3.75 -18.46
CA ASP A 70 0.92 -5.03 -18.78
C ASP A 70 2.41 -5.10 -18.43
N ALA A 71 3.13 -3.99 -18.58
CA ALA A 71 4.57 -3.97 -18.33
C ALA A 71 4.92 -3.38 -16.98
N ASP A 72 3.91 -3.01 -16.20
CA ASP A 72 4.17 -2.36 -14.91
C ASP A 72 4.57 -3.37 -13.85
N ARG A 73 5.24 -2.86 -12.83
CA ARG A 73 5.74 -3.66 -11.71
C ARG A 73 5.49 -2.93 -10.42
N ALA A 74 5.27 -3.69 -9.36
CA ALA A 74 5.22 -3.15 -8.01
C ALA A 74 5.72 -4.20 -7.05
N ALA A 75 6.13 -3.76 -5.87
CA ALA A 75 6.55 -4.67 -4.81
C ALA A 75 6.19 -4.04 -3.49
N TYR A 76 5.89 -4.85 -2.51
CA TYR A 76 5.67 -4.33 -1.17
C TYR A 76 6.29 -5.25 -0.14
N TYR A 77 6.68 -4.65 0.97
CA TYR A 77 7.12 -5.36 2.15
C TYR A 77 6.08 -5.11 3.23
N TYR A 78 5.45 -6.18 3.68
CA TYR A 78 4.41 -6.13 4.71
C TYR A 78 5.03 -6.40 6.06
N LEU A 79 4.74 -5.52 7.01
CA LEU A 79 5.26 -5.63 8.37
C LEU A 79 4.10 -5.68 9.35
N SER A 80 4.13 -6.67 10.22
CA SER A 80 3.22 -6.74 11.36
C SER A 80 3.99 -7.28 12.54
N ASP A 81 3.36 -7.30 13.70
CA ASP A 81 4.02 -7.77 14.92
C ASP A 81 4.53 -9.20 14.81
N SER A 82 3.81 -10.04 14.07
CA SER A 82 4.09 -11.46 14.03
C SER A 82 4.46 -11.97 12.64
N LYS A 83 4.47 -11.09 11.62
CA LYS A 83 4.62 -11.56 10.24
C LYS A 83 5.32 -10.52 9.38
N ARG A 84 6.20 -11.01 8.52
CA ARG A 84 6.84 -10.20 7.50
C ARG A 84 6.69 -10.92 6.17
N MET A 85 6.41 -10.16 5.13
CA MET A 85 6.17 -10.76 3.82
C MET A 85 6.59 -9.79 2.73
N PHE A 86 7.33 -10.29 1.76
CA PHE A 86 7.71 -9.50 0.58
C PHE A 86 7.02 -10.10 -0.63
N ARG A 87 6.36 -9.25 -1.42
CA ARG A 87 5.64 -9.69 -2.61
C ARG A 87 5.96 -8.78 -3.79
N VAL A 88 6.03 -9.40 -4.97
CA VAL A 88 6.20 -8.67 -6.23
C VAL A 88 4.92 -8.83 -7.03
N LEU A 89 4.43 -7.73 -7.56
CA LEU A 89 3.21 -7.71 -8.36
C LEU A 89 3.58 -7.40 -9.80
N LEU A 90 3.08 -8.22 -10.73
CA LEU A 90 3.31 -8.05 -12.15
C LEU A 90 2.00 -7.65 -12.81
N GLY A 91 2.08 -6.63 -13.61
CA GLY A 91 0.91 -6.18 -14.35
C GLY A 91 0.55 -7.05 -15.52
#